data_a4a71a7d60fc9f7526466a6c34e25993
#
_entry.id   a4a71a7d60fc9f7526466a6c34e25993
#
_cell.length_a   1.000
_cell.length_b   1.000
_cell.length_c   1.000
_cell.angle_alpha   90.00
_cell.angle_beta   90.00
_cell.angle_gamma   90.00
#
_symmetry.space_group_name_H-M   'P 1'
#
loop_
_entity.id
_entity.type
_entity.pdbx_description
1 polymer ?
#
loop_
_entity_poly.entity_id
_entity_poly.type
_entity_poly.pdbx_seq_one_letter_code
_entity_poly.pdbx_strand_id
1 'polypeptide(L)'
;MGRSYDYNLYLPLYNAVQWMEIGVPVENTLSATPTDDQKPVLVYGTSIAQGGCASRPAMGWTSIVQRGLDRPVINLAFSGNGRLESEVIALINEIDASMYILDCLPNLTNAEQYPDDELRKRIRESVLTLRKSHPESPILLAAHAGYSEDQVTRSRFESVNRVNRIQKEEFEKLRKEGVRLLYFLSQDDINMCMDCTVDGTHQTDLGMQYYADAYLKKIGKILTK
;
A
#
# COMPACT_ATOMS: atom_id res chain seq x y z
N MET A 1 -10.03 -15.06 38.95
CA MET A 1 -10.53 -14.86 37.56
C MET A 1 -9.34 -14.88 36.63
N GLY A 2 -9.29 -15.81 35.68
CA GLY A 2 -8.27 -15.84 34.64
C GLY A 2 -8.36 -14.59 33.74
N ARG A 3 -7.22 -14.07 33.31
CA ARG A 3 -7.19 -12.98 32.32
C ARG A 3 -7.27 -13.58 30.93
N SER A 4 -8.11 -13.01 30.06
CA SER A 4 -8.15 -13.30 28.63
C SER A 4 -7.33 -12.26 27.88
N TYR A 5 -6.60 -12.68 26.86
CA TYR A 5 -5.81 -11.83 25.99
C TYR A 5 -6.05 -12.21 24.55
N ASP A 6 -6.15 -11.20 23.67
CA ASP A 6 -6.18 -11.40 22.22
C ASP A 6 -4.76 -11.29 21.66
N TYR A 7 -4.39 -12.22 20.79
CA TYR A 7 -3.08 -12.27 20.14
C TYR A 7 -3.22 -12.15 18.64
N ASN A 8 -2.49 -11.20 18.05
CA ASN A 8 -2.34 -11.08 16.61
C ASN A 8 -0.96 -11.62 16.21
N LEU A 9 -0.94 -12.69 15.42
CA LEU A 9 0.29 -13.25 14.88
C LEU A 9 0.54 -12.69 13.48
N TYR A 10 1.66 -11.97 13.32
CA TYR A 10 2.11 -11.47 12.02
C TYR A 10 3.07 -12.47 11.39
N LEU A 11 2.67 -13.01 10.23
CA LEU A 11 3.49 -13.94 9.47
C LEU A 11 4.65 -13.23 8.74
N PRO A 12 5.74 -13.95 8.37
CA PRO A 12 6.84 -13.36 7.59
C PRO A 12 6.38 -12.69 6.31
N LEU A 13 6.99 -11.54 5.97
CA LEU A 13 6.60 -10.73 4.81
C LEU A 13 7.12 -11.30 3.48
N TYR A 14 8.21 -12.08 3.50
CA TYR A 14 8.89 -12.59 2.32
C TYR A 14 9.00 -14.12 2.28
N ASN A 15 8.88 -14.79 3.42
CA ASN A 15 9.04 -16.23 3.51
C ASN A 15 7.67 -16.91 3.59
N ALA A 16 7.48 -17.97 2.83
CA ALA A 16 6.30 -18.80 2.95
C ALA A 16 6.33 -19.60 4.26
N VAL A 17 5.23 -19.59 5.00
CA VAL A 17 5.03 -20.45 6.17
C VAL A 17 4.41 -21.75 5.70
N GLN A 18 5.14 -22.88 5.85
CA GLN A 18 4.67 -24.19 5.43
C GLN A 18 3.89 -24.90 6.53
N TRP A 19 4.28 -24.72 7.78
CA TRP A 19 3.51 -25.19 8.92
C TRP A 19 3.78 -24.31 10.15
N MET A 20 2.87 -24.35 11.10
CA MET A 20 2.96 -23.58 12.34
C MET A 20 2.21 -24.32 13.44
N GLU A 21 2.77 -24.30 14.64
CA GLU A 21 2.11 -24.79 15.86
C GLU A 21 2.11 -23.69 16.92
N ILE A 22 1.02 -23.60 17.67
CA ILE A 22 0.90 -22.68 18.79
C ILE A 22 0.67 -23.50 20.05
N GLY A 23 1.61 -23.41 21.00
CA GLY A 23 1.52 -24.06 22.30
C GLY A 23 1.11 -23.07 23.38
N VAL A 24 0.24 -23.52 24.29
CA VAL A 24 -0.10 -22.81 25.53
C VAL A 24 0.14 -23.72 26.73
N PRO A 25 0.37 -23.17 27.95
CA PRO A 25 0.42 -23.98 29.18
C PRO A 25 -0.82 -24.86 29.31
N VAL A 26 -0.65 -26.05 29.91
CA VAL A 26 -1.72 -27.07 29.99
C VAL A 26 -2.99 -26.53 30.69
N GLU A 27 -2.83 -25.61 31.62
CA GLU A 27 -3.92 -24.98 32.37
C GLU A 27 -4.63 -23.87 31.58
N ASN A 28 -4.13 -23.49 30.41
CA ASN A 28 -4.71 -22.42 29.60
C ASN A 28 -5.39 -23.00 28.34
N THR A 29 -6.32 -22.24 27.82
CA THR A 29 -7.03 -22.56 26.57
C THR A 29 -6.71 -21.51 25.51
N LEU A 30 -6.58 -21.96 24.27
CA LEU A 30 -6.48 -21.10 23.08
C LEU A 30 -7.71 -21.33 22.22
N SER A 31 -8.35 -20.28 21.79
CA SER A 31 -9.46 -20.32 20.83
C SER A 31 -9.22 -19.32 19.70
N ALA A 32 -9.69 -19.65 18.50
CA ALA A 32 -9.70 -18.67 17.41
C ALA A 32 -10.67 -17.52 17.77
N THR A 33 -10.26 -16.28 17.52
CA THR A 33 -11.17 -15.13 17.56
C THR A 33 -12.09 -15.20 16.35
N PRO A 34 -13.35 -14.70 16.46
CA PRO A 34 -14.22 -14.55 15.30
C PRO A 34 -13.53 -13.73 14.20
N THR A 35 -13.83 -14.05 12.95
CA THR A 35 -13.39 -13.23 11.81
C THR A 35 -14.02 -11.85 11.89
N ASP A 36 -13.23 -10.84 11.56
CA ASP A 36 -13.74 -9.47 11.41
C ASP A 36 -14.57 -9.39 10.12
N ASP A 37 -15.85 -9.04 10.23
CA ASP A 37 -16.78 -8.91 9.10
C ASP A 37 -16.62 -7.56 8.38
N GLN A 38 -15.73 -6.69 8.84
CA GLN A 38 -15.47 -5.41 8.17
C GLN A 38 -14.81 -5.62 6.80
N LYS A 39 -15.30 -4.91 5.79
CA LYS A 39 -14.63 -4.89 4.48
C LYS A 39 -13.20 -4.37 4.64
N PRO A 40 -12.20 -5.09 4.12
CA PRO A 40 -10.80 -4.72 4.27
C PRO A 40 -10.44 -3.45 3.48
N VAL A 41 -9.37 -2.80 3.86
CA VAL A 41 -8.62 -1.92 2.95
C VAL A 41 -7.67 -2.80 2.15
N LEU A 42 -7.68 -2.68 0.83
CA LEU A 42 -6.79 -3.43 -0.05
C LEU A 42 -5.65 -2.55 -0.53
N VAL A 43 -4.43 -3.03 -0.40
CA VAL A 43 -3.21 -2.36 -0.88
C VAL A 43 -2.57 -3.20 -1.97
N TYR A 44 -2.44 -2.64 -3.17
CA TYR A 44 -1.61 -3.17 -4.24
C TYR A 44 -0.37 -2.30 -4.41
N GLY A 45 0.81 -2.91 -4.28
CA GLY A 45 2.04 -2.13 -4.25
C GLY A 45 3.32 -2.93 -4.53
N THR A 46 4.43 -2.34 -4.15
CA THR A 46 5.80 -2.81 -4.41
C THR A 46 6.44 -3.44 -3.17
N SER A 47 7.77 -3.65 -3.17
CA SER A 47 8.54 -4.07 -1.99
C SER A 47 8.31 -3.17 -0.77
N ILE A 48 8.05 -1.88 -1.00
CA ILE A 48 7.79 -0.89 0.05
C ILE A 48 6.48 -1.24 0.77
N ALA A 49 5.41 -1.50 0.03
CA ALA A 49 4.14 -1.89 0.61
C ALA A 49 4.17 -3.33 1.15
N GLN A 50 4.96 -4.23 0.55
CA GLN A 50 5.19 -5.58 1.09
C GLN A 50 5.87 -5.52 2.48
N GLY A 51 6.60 -4.44 2.77
CA GLY A 51 7.29 -4.22 4.03
C GLY A 51 8.77 -4.56 3.98
N GLY A 52 9.41 -4.40 2.81
CA GLY A 52 10.85 -4.59 2.62
C GLY A 52 11.65 -3.74 3.59
N CYS A 53 12.61 -4.35 4.28
CA CYS A 53 13.48 -3.76 5.30
C CYS A 53 12.81 -3.36 6.64
N ALA A 54 11.51 -3.63 6.84
CA ALA A 54 10.92 -3.56 8.17
C ALA A 54 11.61 -4.58 9.12
N SER A 55 11.93 -4.18 10.34
CA SER A 55 12.66 -5.04 11.30
C SER A 55 11.90 -6.32 11.66
N ARG A 56 10.58 -6.31 11.53
CA ARG A 56 9.66 -7.41 11.78
C ARG A 56 8.33 -7.20 11.04
N PRO A 57 7.53 -8.24 10.79
CA PRO A 57 6.30 -8.14 10.00
C PRO A 57 5.30 -7.08 10.51
N ALA A 58 5.16 -6.96 11.82
CA ALA A 58 4.26 -5.97 12.42
C ALA A 58 4.71 -4.50 12.21
N MET A 59 5.94 -4.26 11.75
CA MET A 59 6.47 -2.93 11.41
C MET A 59 6.33 -2.56 9.95
N GLY A 60 5.90 -3.45 9.06
CA GLY A 60 5.46 -3.05 7.73
C GLY A 60 4.35 -1.99 7.84
N TRP A 61 4.41 -0.92 7.04
CA TRP A 61 3.47 0.19 7.15
C TRP A 61 1.99 -0.24 7.00
N THR A 62 1.71 -1.26 6.19
CA THR A 62 0.38 -1.84 6.04
C THR A 62 -0.13 -2.48 7.33
N SER A 63 0.75 -3.13 8.10
CA SER A 63 0.43 -3.70 9.41
C SER A 63 0.19 -2.61 10.46
N ILE A 64 0.94 -1.50 10.41
CA ILE A 64 0.71 -0.34 11.29
C ILE A 64 -0.64 0.30 10.95
N VAL A 65 -0.94 0.46 9.66
CA VAL A 65 -2.24 1.00 9.20
C VAL A 65 -3.39 0.12 9.66
N GLN A 66 -3.26 -1.21 9.55
CA GLN A 66 -4.26 -2.16 10.04
C GLN A 66 -4.60 -1.91 11.51
N ARG A 67 -3.57 -1.82 12.37
CA ARG A 67 -3.77 -1.54 13.80
C ARG A 67 -4.35 -0.17 14.07
N GLY A 68 -3.90 0.84 13.33
CA GLY A 68 -4.36 2.22 13.51
C GLY A 68 -5.80 2.47 13.06
N LEU A 69 -6.29 1.67 12.11
CA LEU A 69 -7.68 1.72 11.62
C LEU A 69 -8.61 0.80 12.39
N ASP A 70 -8.07 -0.15 13.16
CA ASP A 70 -8.83 -1.28 13.72
C ASP A 70 -9.69 -1.97 12.65
N ARG A 71 -9.07 -2.27 11.49
CA ARG A 71 -9.73 -2.78 10.28
C ARG A 71 -8.77 -3.69 9.50
N PRO A 72 -9.25 -4.82 8.94
CA PRO A 72 -8.42 -5.67 8.12
C PRO A 72 -7.77 -4.93 6.94
N VAL A 73 -6.48 -5.21 6.71
CA VAL A 73 -5.75 -4.73 5.53
C VAL A 73 -5.24 -5.93 4.74
N ILE A 74 -5.68 -6.06 3.50
CA ILE A 74 -5.15 -7.05 2.55
C ILE A 74 -3.96 -6.42 1.84
N ASN A 75 -2.77 -6.95 2.12
CA ASN A 75 -1.54 -6.52 1.48
C ASN A 75 -1.22 -7.42 0.28
N LEU A 76 -1.50 -6.94 -0.93
CA LEU A 76 -1.14 -7.56 -2.21
C LEU A 76 0.00 -6.78 -2.85
N ALA A 77 1.12 -6.69 -2.14
CA ALA A 77 2.32 -6.05 -2.65
C ALA A 77 3.39 -7.07 -3.03
N PHE A 78 4.11 -6.78 -4.12
CA PHE A 78 5.05 -7.70 -4.75
C PHE A 78 6.37 -7.00 -5.00
N SER A 79 7.41 -7.43 -4.29
CA SER A 79 8.78 -6.90 -4.43
C SER A 79 9.29 -7.05 -5.86
N GLY A 80 9.80 -5.96 -6.44
CA GLY A 80 10.25 -5.93 -7.84
C GLY A 80 9.13 -6.03 -8.88
N ASN A 81 7.89 -6.18 -8.46
CA ASN A 81 6.67 -6.23 -9.26
C ASN A 81 5.64 -5.22 -8.70
N GLY A 82 4.34 -5.46 -8.88
CA GLY A 82 3.36 -4.43 -8.50
C GLY A 82 3.47 -3.23 -9.43
N ARG A 83 3.20 -3.47 -10.73
CA ARG A 83 3.41 -2.52 -11.83
C ARG A 83 2.10 -2.18 -12.53
N LEU A 84 0.98 -2.23 -11.79
CA LEU A 84 -0.37 -2.04 -12.32
C LEU A 84 -0.67 -3.01 -13.48
N GLU A 85 -0.26 -4.27 -13.34
CA GLU A 85 -0.52 -5.34 -14.29
C GLU A 85 -2.03 -5.62 -14.36
N SER A 86 -2.56 -5.68 -15.58
CA SER A 86 -4.01 -5.90 -15.82
C SER A 86 -4.53 -7.19 -15.21
N GLU A 87 -3.71 -8.24 -15.20
CA GLU A 87 -4.03 -9.54 -14.63
C GLU A 87 -4.17 -9.48 -13.11
N VAL A 88 -3.28 -8.72 -12.45
CA VAL A 88 -3.35 -8.53 -10.99
C VAL A 88 -4.53 -7.62 -10.63
N ILE A 89 -4.77 -6.58 -11.41
CA ILE A 89 -5.96 -5.72 -11.21
C ILE A 89 -7.26 -6.53 -11.38
N ALA A 90 -7.30 -7.48 -12.32
CA ALA A 90 -8.46 -8.35 -12.51
C ALA A 90 -8.72 -9.22 -11.26
N LEU A 91 -7.67 -9.80 -10.66
CA LEU A 91 -7.79 -10.57 -9.41
C LEU A 91 -8.18 -9.68 -8.21
N ILE A 92 -7.58 -8.49 -8.10
CA ILE A 92 -7.95 -7.50 -7.08
C ILE A 92 -9.43 -7.12 -7.18
N ASN A 93 -9.93 -7.04 -8.40
CA ASN A 93 -11.32 -6.68 -8.69
C ASN A 93 -12.36 -7.73 -8.21
N GLU A 94 -11.91 -8.94 -7.82
CA GLU A 94 -12.77 -9.97 -7.21
C GLU A 94 -12.99 -9.73 -5.71
N ILE A 95 -12.20 -8.86 -5.08
CA ILE A 95 -12.22 -8.60 -3.64
C ILE A 95 -13.09 -7.38 -3.33
N ASP A 96 -14.15 -7.58 -2.56
CA ASP A 96 -15.00 -6.47 -2.09
C ASP A 96 -14.34 -5.74 -0.93
N ALA A 97 -13.60 -4.67 -1.25
CA ALA A 97 -12.85 -3.86 -0.29
C ALA A 97 -13.57 -2.54 0.04
N SER A 98 -13.35 -2.07 1.27
CA SER A 98 -13.81 -0.73 1.70
C SER A 98 -13.06 0.40 1.01
N MET A 99 -11.83 0.12 0.52
CA MET A 99 -10.97 1.04 -0.22
C MET A 99 -9.90 0.25 -0.98
N TYR A 100 -9.53 0.73 -2.17
CA TYR A 100 -8.41 0.23 -2.96
C TYR A 100 -7.29 1.26 -2.97
N ILE A 101 -6.07 0.84 -2.63
CA ILE A 101 -4.86 1.67 -2.64
C ILE A 101 -3.92 1.12 -3.71
N LEU A 102 -3.52 1.96 -4.66
CA LEU A 102 -2.58 1.64 -5.72
C LEU A 102 -1.26 2.40 -5.45
N ASP A 103 -0.26 1.68 -4.92
CA ASP A 103 1.06 2.19 -4.54
C ASP A 103 2.17 1.50 -5.36
N CYS A 104 2.10 1.64 -6.69
CA CYS A 104 2.92 0.88 -7.62
C CYS A 104 4.02 1.71 -8.30
N LEU A 105 4.03 3.04 -8.16
CA LEU A 105 4.97 3.91 -8.89
C LEU A 105 6.46 3.58 -8.68
N PRO A 106 6.93 3.10 -7.51
CA PRO A 106 8.34 2.79 -7.32
C PRO A 106 8.91 1.78 -8.33
N ASN A 107 8.08 0.87 -8.85
CA ASN A 107 8.50 -0.12 -9.86
C ASN A 107 8.20 0.30 -11.31
N LEU A 108 7.76 1.54 -11.54
CA LEU A 108 7.41 2.10 -12.85
C LEU A 108 8.31 3.27 -13.27
N THR A 109 9.41 3.51 -12.54
CA THR A 109 10.31 4.65 -12.76
C THR A 109 11.18 4.54 -14.02
N ASN A 110 11.42 3.33 -14.53
CA ASN A 110 12.22 3.12 -15.75
C ASN A 110 11.44 3.56 -16.98
N ALA A 111 11.89 4.67 -17.63
CA ALA A 111 11.21 5.26 -18.78
C ALA A 111 11.31 4.43 -20.07
N GLU A 112 12.36 3.62 -20.22
CA GLU A 112 12.52 2.74 -21.38
C GLU A 112 11.54 1.57 -21.32
N GLN A 113 11.34 1.01 -20.13
CA GLN A 113 10.42 -0.10 -19.88
C GLN A 113 8.97 0.38 -19.81
N TYR A 114 8.75 1.58 -19.21
CA TYR A 114 7.43 2.18 -19.02
C TYR A 114 7.41 3.60 -19.58
N PRO A 115 7.30 3.79 -20.90
CA PRO A 115 7.11 5.09 -21.52
C PRO A 115 5.89 5.83 -20.96
N ASP A 116 5.84 7.14 -21.11
CA ASP A 116 4.79 7.97 -20.54
C ASP A 116 3.37 7.48 -20.89
N ASP A 117 3.15 7.09 -22.14
CA ASP A 117 1.84 6.62 -22.61
C ASP A 117 1.46 5.27 -21.99
N GLU A 118 2.41 4.34 -21.83
CA GLU A 118 2.18 3.06 -21.18
C GLU A 118 1.87 3.27 -19.69
N LEU A 119 2.59 4.15 -19.01
CA LEU A 119 2.31 4.47 -17.61
C LEU A 119 0.92 5.08 -17.43
N ARG A 120 0.54 6.05 -18.28
CA ARG A 120 -0.79 6.64 -18.29
C ARG A 120 -1.88 5.60 -18.50
N LYS A 121 -1.67 4.72 -19.48
CA LYS A 121 -2.58 3.64 -19.81
C LYS A 121 -2.81 2.74 -18.60
N ARG A 122 -1.74 2.26 -17.94
CA ARG A 122 -1.82 1.38 -16.76
C ARG A 122 -2.57 2.02 -15.62
N ILE A 123 -2.27 3.27 -15.29
CA ILE A 123 -2.96 4.02 -14.23
C ILE A 123 -4.46 4.12 -14.57
N ARG A 124 -4.78 4.54 -15.78
CA ARG A 124 -6.15 4.74 -16.22
C ARG A 124 -6.96 3.44 -16.23
N GLU A 125 -6.45 2.40 -16.85
CA GLU A 125 -7.12 1.10 -16.95
C GLU A 125 -7.35 0.48 -15.58
N SER A 126 -6.36 0.56 -14.67
CA SER A 126 -6.51 0.09 -13.29
C SER A 126 -7.66 0.78 -12.57
N VAL A 127 -7.72 2.11 -12.63
CA VAL A 127 -8.78 2.90 -12.00
C VAL A 127 -10.14 2.58 -12.61
N LEU A 128 -10.25 2.54 -13.94
CA LEU A 128 -11.53 2.31 -14.61
C LEU A 128 -12.04 0.89 -14.39
N THR A 129 -11.16 -0.11 -14.37
CA THR A 129 -11.53 -1.50 -14.07
C THR A 129 -12.11 -1.62 -12.67
N LEU A 130 -11.41 -1.10 -11.66
CA LEU A 130 -11.91 -1.11 -10.27
C LEU A 130 -13.20 -0.30 -10.13
N ARG A 131 -13.29 0.88 -10.73
CA ARG A 131 -14.48 1.74 -10.64
C ARG A 131 -15.72 1.10 -11.26
N LYS A 132 -15.55 0.35 -12.34
CA LYS A 132 -16.65 -0.35 -13.01
C LYS A 132 -17.34 -1.38 -12.10
N SER A 133 -16.57 -2.14 -11.35
CA SER A 133 -17.09 -3.19 -10.46
C SER A 133 -17.42 -2.68 -9.06
N HIS A 134 -16.70 -1.65 -8.59
CA HIS A 134 -16.85 -1.09 -7.25
C HIS A 134 -17.17 0.41 -7.32
N PRO A 135 -18.40 0.78 -7.77
CA PRO A 135 -18.76 2.17 -8.03
C PRO A 135 -18.69 3.07 -6.79
N GLU A 136 -18.90 2.51 -5.60
CA GLU A 136 -18.96 3.27 -4.34
C GLU A 136 -17.70 3.10 -3.46
N SER A 137 -16.75 2.26 -3.84
CA SER A 137 -15.51 2.11 -3.06
C SER A 137 -14.50 3.19 -3.42
N PRO A 138 -13.89 3.90 -2.45
CA PRO A 138 -12.79 4.81 -2.69
C PRO A 138 -11.59 4.13 -3.35
N ILE A 139 -10.95 4.83 -4.29
CA ILE A 139 -9.67 4.44 -4.89
C ILE A 139 -8.64 5.51 -4.54
N LEU A 140 -7.52 5.14 -3.96
CA LEU A 140 -6.42 6.02 -3.60
C LEU A 140 -5.21 5.71 -4.49
N LEU A 141 -4.79 6.68 -5.29
CA LEU A 141 -3.52 6.65 -6.01
C LEU A 141 -2.44 7.26 -5.11
N ALA A 142 -1.38 6.50 -4.83
CA ALA A 142 -0.26 6.96 -4.05
C ALA A 142 0.92 7.38 -4.95
N ALA A 143 1.45 8.57 -4.74
CA ALA A 143 2.65 9.02 -5.39
C ALA A 143 3.87 8.27 -4.86
N HIS A 144 4.92 8.18 -5.67
CA HIS A 144 6.23 7.76 -5.20
C HIS A 144 6.74 8.73 -4.14
N ALA A 145 7.13 8.22 -2.97
CA ALA A 145 7.55 9.05 -1.84
C ALA A 145 8.92 9.74 -2.01
N GLY A 146 9.65 9.39 -3.07
CA GLY A 146 11.03 9.82 -3.29
C GLY A 146 12.04 8.79 -2.81
N TYR A 147 13.30 9.06 -3.10
CA TYR A 147 14.45 8.34 -2.59
C TYR A 147 15.21 9.25 -1.63
N SER A 148 15.87 8.70 -0.61
CA SER A 148 16.68 9.52 0.32
C SER A 148 17.82 10.27 -0.39
N GLU A 149 18.30 9.73 -1.51
CA GLU A 149 19.39 10.31 -2.30
C GLU A 149 18.93 11.19 -3.49
N ASP A 150 17.65 11.54 -3.57
CA ASP A 150 17.12 12.40 -4.64
C ASP A 150 17.83 13.76 -4.72
N GLN A 151 18.34 14.25 -3.59
CA GLN A 151 19.08 15.51 -3.54
C GLN A 151 20.48 15.44 -4.18
N VAL A 152 21.07 14.25 -4.31
CA VAL A 152 22.41 14.02 -4.84
C VAL A 152 22.41 13.23 -6.14
N THR A 153 21.39 12.46 -6.42
CA THR A 153 21.25 11.62 -7.64
C THR A 153 20.17 12.17 -8.57
N ARG A 154 20.59 13.07 -9.46
CA ARG A 154 19.67 13.77 -10.38
C ARG A 154 18.78 12.85 -11.20
N SER A 155 19.30 11.72 -11.68
CA SER A 155 18.51 10.76 -12.48
C SER A 155 17.36 10.13 -11.66
N ARG A 156 17.56 9.85 -10.38
CA ARG A 156 16.52 9.36 -9.49
C ARG A 156 15.45 10.42 -9.23
N PHE A 157 15.89 11.63 -8.90
CA PHE A 157 14.99 12.78 -8.74
C PHE A 157 14.11 13.00 -9.99
N GLU A 158 14.72 13.02 -11.18
CA GLU A 158 13.98 13.19 -12.44
C GLU A 158 12.99 12.03 -12.70
N SER A 159 13.38 10.78 -12.39
CA SER A 159 12.50 9.62 -12.57
C SER A 159 11.29 9.64 -11.63
N VAL A 160 11.48 10.02 -10.37
CA VAL A 160 10.40 10.20 -9.39
C VAL A 160 9.45 11.30 -9.81
N ASN A 161 10.00 12.48 -10.15
CA ASN A 161 9.18 13.61 -10.62
C ASN A 161 8.38 13.27 -11.87
N ARG A 162 8.98 12.52 -12.79
CA ARG A 162 8.30 12.06 -14.00
C ARG A 162 7.06 11.22 -13.67
N VAL A 163 7.22 10.15 -12.87
CA VAL A 163 6.10 9.24 -12.59
C VAL A 163 5.03 9.91 -11.72
N ASN A 164 5.42 10.74 -10.77
CA ASN A 164 4.50 11.51 -9.93
C ASN A 164 3.70 12.52 -10.75
N ARG A 165 4.34 13.25 -11.65
CA ARG A 165 3.68 14.18 -12.57
C ARG A 165 2.65 13.45 -13.43
N ILE A 166 3.05 12.33 -14.07
CA ILE A 166 2.16 11.56 -14.94
C ILE A 166 0.95 11.05 -14.18
N GLN A 167 1.14 10.49 -12.98
CA GLN A 167 0.03 9.99 -12.18
C GLN A 167 -0.91 11.11 -11.75
N LYS A 168 -0.37 12.26 -11.35
CA LYS A 168 -1.18 13.42 -10.97
C LYS A 168 -2.00 13.97 -12.15
N GLU A 169 -1.39 14.10 -13.31
CA GLU A 169 -2.08 14.53 -14.54
C GLU A 169 -3.23 13.58 -14.89
N GLU A 170 -2.98 12.26 -14.83
CA GLU A 170 -4.01 11.27 -15.14
C GLU A 170 -5.11 11.22 -14.06
N PHE A 171 -4.75 11.38 -12.78
CA PHE A 171 -5.72 11.58 -11.69
C PHE A 171 -6.65 12.76 -11.96
N GLU A 172 -6.09 13.94 -12.31
CA GLU A 172 -6.86 15.15 -12.57
C GLU A 172 -7.77 14.98 -13.80
N LYS A 173 -7.29 14.31 -14.84
CA LYS A 173 -8.05 14.00 -16.05
C LYS A 173 -9.23 13.07 -15.75
N LEU A 174 -8.99 11.96 -15.06
CA LEU A 174 -10.05 11.05 -14.64
C LEU A 174 -11.11 11.73 -13.77
N ARG A 175 -10.70 12.61 -12.87
CA ARG A 175 -11.62 13.43 -12.06
C ARG A 175 -12.49 14.35 -12.92
N LYS A 176 -11.91 15.03 -13.92
CA LYS A 176 -12.64 15.87 -14.88
C LYS A 176 -13.61 15.08 -15.74
N GLU A 177 -13.29 13.83 -16.05
CA GLU A 177 -14.15 12.90 -16.78
C GLU A 177 -15.28 12.31 -15.92
N GLY A 178 -15.37 12.70 -14.63
CA GLY A 178 -16.45 12.31 -13.74
C GLY A 178 -16.19 11.04 -12.92
N VAL A 179 -14.96 10.52 -12.88
CA VAL A 179 -14.60 9.40 -12.01
C VAL A 179 -14.69 9.86 -10.54
N ARG A 180 -15.74 9.39 -9.86
CA ARG A 180 -16.03 9.74 -8.47
C ARG A 180 -15.16 8.93 -7.50
N LEU A 181 -15.04 9.39 -6.24
CA LEU A 181 -14.36 8.70 -5.14
C LEU A 181 -12.92 8.27 -5.49
N LEU A 182 -12.26 9.05 -6.35
CA LEU A 182 -10.85 8.91 -6.69
C LEU A 182 -10.06 9.95 -5.89
N TYR A 183 -9.04 9.50 -5.17
CA TYR A 183 -8.22 10.28 -4.25
C TYR A 183 -6.74 10.17 -4.61
N PHE A 184 -5.95 11.09 -4.12
CA PHE A 184 -4.51 11.15 -4.37
C PHE A 184 -3.75 11.40 -3.07
N LEU A 185 -2.73 10.60 -2.80
CA LEU A 185 -1.74 10.82 -1.74
C LEU A 185 -0.46 11.33 -2.39
N SER A 186 -0.08 12.56 -2.10
CA SER A 186 1.10 13.17 -2.70
C SER A 186 2.40 12.76 -2.01
N GLN A 187 3.53 12.97 -2.67
CA GLN A 187 4.86 12.81 -2.07
C GLN A 187 5.01 13.67 -0.80
N ASP A 188 4.53 14.91 -0.84
CA ASP A 188 4.58 15.84 0.30
C ASP A 188 3.71 15.38 1.48
N ASP A 189 2.61 14.66 1.21
CA ASP A 189 1.78 14.08 2.28
C ASP A 189 2.55 13.00 3.05
N ILE A 190 3.44 12.23 2.38
CA ILE A 190 4.26 11.16 2.99
C ILE A 190 5.46 11.78 3.71
N ASN A 191 6.10 12.78 3.11
CA ASN A 191 7.17 13.59 3.68
C ASN A 191 8.32 12.75 4.29
N MET A 192 8.93 11.90 3.47
CA MET A 192 10.01 11.01 3.90
C MET A 192 11.24 11.79 4.38
N CYS A 193 11.85 11.31 5.46
CA CYS A 193 13.09 11.87 6.01
C CYS A 193 14.34 11.17 5.44
N MET A 194 15.51 11.80 5.61
CA MET A 194 16.80 11.25 5.14
C MET A 194 17.11 9.89 5.79
N ASP A 195 16.84 9.74 7.10
CA ASP A 195 17.08 8.51 7.86
C ASP A 195 15.96 7.47 7.74
N CYS A 196 15.00 7.74 6.86
CA CYS A 196 13.81 6.90 6.71
C CYS A 196 14.05 5.66 5.84
N THR A 197 15.22 5.49 5.22
CA THR A 197 15.52 4.34 4.36
C THR A 197 16.81 3.63 4.76
N VAL A 198 16.91 2.34 4.41
CA VAL A 198 18.09 1.48 4.66
C VAL A 198 19.11 1.61 3.52
N ASP A 199 18.62 1.69 2.28
CA ASP A 199 19.40 1.62 1.04
C ASP A 199 19.07 2.75 0.06
N GLY A 200 18.50 3.83 0.56
CA GLY A 200 18.02 4.94 -0.26
C GLY A 200 16.60 4.74 -0.82
N THR A 201 16.06 3.52 -0.78
CA THR A 201 14.78 3.12 -1.39
C THR A 201 13.82 2.51 -0.37
N HIS A 202 14.26 1.48 0.37
CA HIS A 202 13.42 0.71 1.28
C HIS A 202 13.46 1.27 2.70
N GLN A 203 12.30 1.35 3.32
CA GLN A 203 12.11 2.06 4.57
C GLN A 203 12.69 1.31 5.78
N THR A 204 13.33 2.07 6.68
CA THR A 204 13.55 1.66 8.07
C THR A 204 12.20 1.61 8.82
N ASP A 205 12.19 1.11 10.05
CA ASP A 205 10.97 1.18 10.90
C ASP A 205 10.47 2.63 11.06
N LEU A 206 11.38 3.61 11.11
CA LEU A 206 11.02 5.02 11.12
C LEU A 206 10.29 5.41 9.83
N GLY A 207 10.82 5.03 8.67
CA GLY A 207 10.19 5.29 7.37
C GLY A 207 8.84 4.59 7.22
N MET A 208 8.71 3.35 7.73
CA MET A 208 7.44 2.63 7.77
C MET A 208 6.39 3.38 8.60
N GLN A 209 6.81 4.00 9.73
CA GLN A 209 5.91 4.82 10.53
C GLN A 209 5.47 6.09 9.79
N TYR A 210 6.39 6.79 9.09
CA TYR A 210 6.04 7.97 8.26
C TYR A 210 5.01 7.62 7.19
N TYR A 211 5.21 6.50 6.48
CA TYR A 211 4.23 5.98 5.53
C TYR A 211 2.88 5.73 6.20
N ALA A 212 2.88 4.96 7.28
CA ALA A 212 1.65 4.61 7.99
C ALA A 212 0.88 5.86 8.46
N ASP A 213 1.55 6.85 9.02
CA ASP A 213 0.94 8.09 9.50
C ASP A 213 0.28 8.88 8.35
N ALA A 214 0.95 8.96 7.19
CA ALA A 214 0.41 9.61 6.00
C ALA A 214 -0.85 8.89 5.49
N TYR A 215 -0.79 7.55 5.42
CA TYR A 215 -1.93 6.74 5.00
C TYR A 215 -3.08 6.80 6.01
N LEU A 216 -2.83 6.67 7.30
CA LEU A 216 -3.85 6.78 8.36
C LEU A 216 -4.57 8.13 8.30
N LYS A 217 -3.82 9.22 8.18
CA LYS A 217 -4.37 10.57 8.03
C LYS A 217 -5.23 10.71 6.76
N LYS A 218 -4.81 10.10 5.64
CA LYS A 218 -5.53 10.17 4.38
C LYS A 218 -6.78 9.29 4.39
N ILE A 219 -6.65 8.03 4.80
CA ILE A 219 -7.74 7.05 4.86
C ILE A 219 -8.82 7.53 5.84
N GLY A 220 -8.43 8.01 7.03
CA GLY A 220 -9.37 8.55 8.00
C GLY A 220 -10.25 9.66 7.41
N LYS A 221 -9.67 10.59 6.65
CA LYS A 221 -10.44 11.65 5.98
C LYS A 221 -11.38 11.14 4.88
N ILE A 222 -11.14 9.96 4.32
CA ILE A 222 -11.92 9.38 3.22
C ILE A 222 -13.05 8.50 3.77
N LEU A 223 -12.77 7.63 4.74
CA LEU A 223 -13.73 6.66 5.26
C LEU A 223 -14.67 7.22 6.33
N THR A 224 -14.37 8.39 6.92
CA THR A 224 -15.25 9.07 7.90
C THR A 224 -16.28 10.00 7.26
N LYS A 225 -16.31 10.08 5.93
CA LYS A 225 -17.33 10.82 5.16
C LYS A 225 -18.45 9.91 4.70
#